data_5b3e62d159a82314b5f5defc445e514d
#
_entry.id   5b3e62d159a82314b5f5defc445e514d
#
_cell.length_a   1.000
_cell.length_b   1.000
_cell.length_c   1.000
_cell.angle_alpha   90.00
_cell.angle_beta   90.00
_cell.angle_gamma   90.00
#
_symmetry.space_group_name_H-M   'P 1'
#
loop_
_entity.id
_entity.type
_entity.pdbx_description
1 polymer ?
#
loop_
_entity_poly.entity_id
_entity_poly.type
_entity_poly.pdbx_seq_one_letter_code
_entity_poly.pdbx_strand_id
1 'polypeptide(L)'
;YQLVLDRRIGEYRLPDGWSIIAAGNREKDKAVTHRMPSALANRMVHLEFDVSPDDWILWAQQAGIRREVIAFLRFRPKLLHDFDPLSSGKAFASPRSWAFLSGILDANPDPDVEYELFRGTVGDGAAAEFMGFLRVWRELPSVEDILANPADALVPDDPAALYAVCEALSEKAADGTVNALVTYAGRLPSEFGVL
;
A
#
# COMPACT_ATOMS: atom_id res chain seq x y z
N TYR A 1 -29.36 -17.40 6.35
CA TYR A 1 -29.98 -17.53 7.67
C TYR A 1 -29.72 -18.90 8.31
N GLN A 2 -30.11 -19.99 7.65
CA GLN A 2 -30.07 -21.34 8.20
C GLN A 2 -28.70 -21.76 8.75
N LEU A 3 -27.60 -21.40 8.04
CA LEU A 3 -26.24 -21.71 8.50
C LEU A 3 -25.93 -21.08 9.87
N VAL A 4 -26.29 -19.81 10.07
CA VAL A 4 -25.99 -19.08 11.31
C VAL A 4 -26.93 -19.45 12.44
N LEU A 5 -28.21 -19.71 12.14
CA LEU A 5 -29.22 -20.01 13.16
C LEU A 5 -29.24 -21.47 13.57
N ASP A 6 -29.24 -22.36 12.59
CA ASP A 6 -29.42 -23.80 12.79
C ASP A 6 -28.15 -24.61 12.62
N ARG A 7 -27.04 -23.95 12.27
CA ARG A 7 -25.73 -24.56 11.95
C ARG A 7 -25.84 -25.63 10.86
N ARG A 8 -26.71 -25.42 9.86
CA ARG A 8 -26.90 -26.36 8.76
C ARG A 8 -27.25 -25.64 7.46
N ILE A 9 -27.01 -26.32 6.34
CA ILE A 9 -27.44 -25.93 5.00
C ILE A 9 -28.11 -27.17 4.37
N GLY A 10 -29.41 -27.11 4.15
CA GLY A 10 -30.16 -28.30 3.74
C GLY A 10 -30.00 -29.43 4.77
N GLU A 11 -29.51 -30.56 4.32
CA GLU A 11 -29.27 -31.74 5.16
C GLU A 11 -27.88 -31.71 5.81
N TYR A 12 -26.94 -30.91 5.31
CA TYR A 12 -25.58 -30.82 5.85
C TYR A 12 -25.58 -30.01 7.16
N ARG A 13 -25.06 -30.63 8.23
CA ARG A 13 -24.88 -30.00 9.53
C ARG A 13 -23.42 -29.60 9.71
N LEU A 14 -23.19 -28.35 10.10
CA LEU A 14 -21.85 -27.84 10.45
C LEU A 14 -21.38 -28.58 11.73
N PRO A 15 -20.21 -29.23 11.71
CA PRO A 15 -19.69 -29.93 12.89
C PRO A 15 -19.51 -29.00 14.10
N ASP A 16 -19.54 -29.59 15.30
CA ASP A 16 -19.27 -28.84 16.52
C ASP A 16 -17.81 -28.34 16.54
N GLY A 17 -17.59 -27.20 17.19
CA GLY A 17 -16.25 -26.56 17.26
C GLY A 17 -15.93 -25.64 16.09
N TRP A 18 -16.71 -25.63 14.99
CA TRP A 18 -16.51 -24.69 13.88
C TRP A 18 -17.11 -23.32 14.18
N SER A 19 -16.35 -22.26 13.95
CA SER A 19 -16.83 -20.89 13.98
C SER A 19 -17.27 -20.43 12.59
N ILE A 20 -18.22 -19.52 12.54
CA ILE A 20 -18.69 -18.91 11.30
C ILE A 20 -18.18 -17.48 11.25
N ILE A 21 -17.36 -17.17 10.25
CA ILE A 21 -16.84 -15.83 10.00
C ILE A 21 -17.39 -15.38 8.65
N ALA A 22 -17.90 -14.16 8.60
CA ALA A 22 -18.40 -13.54 7.37
C ALA A 22 -17.66 -12.21 7.15
N ALA A 23 -17.35 -11.90 5.91
CA ALA A 23 -16.82 -10.61 5.50
C ALA A 23 -17.75 -9.97 4.46
N GLY A 24 -17.88 -8.66 4.51
CA GLY A 24 -18.72 -7.91 3.60
C GLY A 24 -18.35 -6.43 3.58
N ASN A 25 -18.84 -5.72 2.59
CA ASN A 25 -18.66 -4.27 2.49
C ASN A 25 -19.60 -3.54 3.45
N ARG A 26 -19.19 -2.38 3.94
CA ARG A 26 -20.00 -1.54 4.82
C ARG A 26 -21.15 -0.89 4.03
N GLU A 27 -22.31 -0.74 4.65
CA GLU A 27 -23.47 -0.08 4.02
C GLU A 27 -23.16 1.36 3.59
N LYS A 28 -22.31 2.07 4.35
CA LYS A 28 -21.89 3.44 4.05
C LYS A 28 -21.05 3.58 2.78
N ASP A 29 -20.42 2.49 2.34
CA ASP A 29 -19.54 2.49 1.15
C ASP A 29 -20.36 2.38 -0.15
N LYS A 30 -21.70 2.39 -0.09
CA LYS A 30 -22.62 2.30 -1.24
C LYS A 30 -22.29 1.19 -2.25
N ALA A 31 -21.45 0.23 -1.86
CA ALA A 31 -21.30 -1.01 -2.62
C ALA A 31 -22.68 -1.70 -2.73
N VAL A 32 -22.83 -2.60 -3.70
CA VAL A 32 -24.06 -3.42 -3.81
C VAL A 32 -24.15 -4.31 -2.57
N THR A 33 -24.64 -3.74 -1.47
CA THR A 33 -24.83 -4.43 -0.20
C THR A 33 -26.31 -4.55 0.07
N HIS A 34 -26.75 -5.76 0.35
CA HIS A 34 -28.08 -5.95 0.94
C HIS A 34 -27.96 -5.70 2.44
N ARG A 35 -28.83 -4.83 2.96
CA ARG A 35 -28.91 -4.59 4.40
C ARG A 35 -29.10 -5.90 5.14
N MET A 36 -28.20 -6.16 6.12
CA MET A 36 -28.31 -7.36 6.94
C MET A 36 -29.57 -7.29 7.80
N PRO A 37 -30.47 -8.30 7.73
CA PRO A 37 -31.65 -8.31 8.57
C PRO A 37 -31.27 -8.31 10.06
N SER A 38 -32.02 -7.56 10.87
CA SER A 38 -31.73 -7.34 12.29
C SER A 38 -31.60 -8.65 13.08
N ALA A 39 -32.41 -9.65 12.73
CA ALA A 39 -32.35 -10.96 13.37
C ALA A 39 -31.02 -11.70 13.13
N LEU A 40 -30.38 -11.50 11.99
CA LEU A 40 -29.07 -12.06 11.70
C LEU A 40 -27.97 -11.21 12.34
N ALA A 41 -28.08 -9.88 12.22
CA ALA A 41 -27.10 -8.96 12.79
C ALA A 41 -26.94 -9.15 14.31
N ASN A 42 -28.05 -9.30 15.04
CA ASN A 42 -28.03 -9.49 16.49
C ASN A 42 -27.42 -10.83 16.97
N ARG A 43 -27.03 -11.71 16.05
CA ARG A 43 -26.40 -13.02 16.36
C ARG A 43 -24.92 -13.07 15.98
N MET A 44 -24.36 -11.94 15.56
CA MET A 44 -22.95 -11.83 15.18
C MET A 44 -22.25 -10.77 16.00
N VAL A 45 -20.96 -10.96 16.20
CA VAL A 45 -20.06 -9.88 16.64
C VAL A 45 -19.62 -9.13 15.40
N HIS A 46 -19.85 -7.82 15.40
CA HIS A 46 -19.49 -6.95 14.28
C HIS A 46 -18.15 -6.30 14.56
N LEU A 47 -17.21 -6.48 13.64
CA LEU A 47 -15.89 -5.86 13.66
C LEU A 47 -15.74 -5.00 12.41
N GLU A 48 -15.37 -3.74 12.60
CA GLU A 48 -15.00 -2.87 11.48
C GLU A 48 -13.49 -2.97 11.27
N PHE A 49 -13.10 -3.18 10.01
CA PHE A 49 -11.72 -3.17 9.58
C PHE A 49 -11.44 -1.86 8.85
N ASP A 50 -10.52 -1.09 9.38
CA ASP A 50 -9.99 0.10 8.74
C ASP A 50 -8.64 -0.18 8.09
N VAL A 51 -8.33 0.57 7.03
CA VAL A 51 -7.05 0.45 6.35
C VAL A 51 -5.97 1.11 7.19
N SER A 52 -4.94 0.34 7.55
CA SER A 52 -3.74 0.82 8.25
C SER A 52 -2.58 0.90 7.25
N PRO A 53 -2.02 2.09 6.99
CA PRO A 53 -0.84 2.24 6.15
C PRO A 53 0.36 1.45 6.67
N ASP A 54 0.62 1.48 7.97
CA ASP A 54 1.77 0.80 8.58
C ASP A 54 1.69 -0.72 8.41
N ASP A 55 0.52 -1.31 8.68
CA ASP A 55 0.31 -2.76 8.49
C ASP A 55 0.42 -3.14 7.02
N TRP A 56 -0.10 -2.29 6.12
CA TRP A 56 0.01 -2.53 4.69
C TRP A 56 1.46 -2.51 4.22
N ILE A 57 2.27 -1.56 4.69
CA ILE A 57 3.69 -1.46 4.34
C ILE A 57 4.46 -2.68 4.83
N LEU A 58 4.22 -3.14 6.06
CA LEU A 58 4.85 -4.37 6.56
C LEU A 58 4.51 -5.59 5.69
N TRP A 59 3.24 -5.72 5.31
CA TRP A 59 2.82 -6.76 4.39
C TRP A 59 3.45 -6.59 3.00
N ALA A 60 3.49 -5.37 2.46
CA ALA A 60 3.99 -5.07 1.14
C ALA A 60 5.47 -5.45 0.97
N GLN A 61 6.29 -5.20 1.99
CA GLN A 61 7.69 -5.60 2.02
C GLN A 61 7.85 -7.13 1.94
N GLN A 62 7.00 -7.89 2.64
CA GLN A 62 7.02 -9.35 2.60
C GLN A 62 6.43 -9.93 1.31
N ALA A 63 5.46 -9.25 0.71
CA ALA A 63 4.78 -9.67 -0.51
C ALA A 63 5.54 -9.32 -1.80
N GLY A 64 6.69 -8.66 -1.71
CA GLY A 64 7.49 -8.28 -2.86
C GLY A 64 6.91 -7.13 -3.68
N ILE A 65 6.12 -6.25 -3.04
CA ILE A 65 5.64 -5.02 -3.69
C ILE A 65 6.82 -4.13 -4.06
N ARG A 66 6.76 -3.52 -5.24
CA ARG A 66 7.78 -2.60 -5.75
C ARG A 66 8.07 -1.48 -4.75
N ARG A 67 9.35 -1.19 -4.57
CA ARG A 67 9.81 -0.20 -3.58
C ARG A 67 9.33 1.20 -3.88
N GLU A 68 9.21 1.54 -5.16
CA GLU A 68 8.66 2.82 -5.60
C GLU A 68 7.25 3.03 -5.06
N VAL A 69 6.44 1.97 -5.01
CA VAL A 69 5.08 2.01 -4.47
C VAL A 69 5.11 2.14 -2.95
N ILE A 70 5.98 1.39 -2.27
CA ILE A 70 6.14 1.46 -0.81
C ILE A 70 6.61 2.85 -0.39
N ALA A 71 7.66 3.38 -1.02
CA ALA A 71 8.19 4.71 -0.74
C ALA A 71 7.14 5.82 -0.97
N PHE A 72 6.41 5.73 -2.09
CA PHE A 72 5.33 6.66 -2.37
C PHE A 72 4.24 6.64 -1.29
N LEU A 73 3.81 5.47 -0.85
CA LEU A 73 2.76 5.35 0.14
C LEU A 73 3.22 5.71 1.57
N ARG A 74 4.52 5.65 1.86
CA ARG A 74 5.09 6.27 3.06
C ARG A 74 5.04 7.79 2.98
N PHE A 75 5.34 8.35 1.81
CA PHE A 75 5.25 9.79 1.56
C PHE A 75 3.81 10.30 1.51
N ARG A 76 2.89 9.51 0.97
CA ARG A 76 1.47 9.85 0.79
C ARG A 76 0.53 8.78 1.39
N PRO A 77 0.54 8.56 2.72
CA PRO A 77 -0.21 7.46 3.33
C PRO A 77 -1.73 7.56 3.12
N LYS A 78 -2.26 8.75 2.93
CA LYS A 78 -3.69 8.97 2.64
C LYS A 78 -4.13 8.38 1.30
N LEU A 79 -3.21 8.27 0.35
CA LEU A 79 -3.48 7.70 -0.97
C LEU A 79 -3.47 6.18 -0.98
N LEU A 80 -3.17 5.50 0.15
CA LEU A 80 -3.35 4.06 0.24
C LEU A 80 -4.81 3.65 0.03
N HIS A 81 -5.75 4.46 0.54
CA HIS A 81 -7.18 4.23 0.38
C HIS A 81 -7.90 5.56 0.21
N ASP A 82 -8.23 5.89 -1.04
CA ASP A 82 -8.97 7.11 -1.41
C ASP A 82 -10.23 6.71 -2.16
N PHE A 83 -11.25 6.32 -1.40
CA PHE A 83 -12.54 5.88 -1.92
C PHE A 83 -13.63 6.91 -1.63
N ASP A 84 -14.19 7.51 -2.68
CA ASP A 84 -15.37 8.34 -2.61
C ASP A 84 -16.58 7.60 -3.19
N PRO A 85 -17.58 7.22 -2.35
CA PRO A 85 -18.78 6.52 -2.81
C PRO A 85 -19.68 7.38 -3.71
N LEU A 86 -19.41 8.69 -3.85
CA LEU A 86 -20.11 9.61 -4.73
C LEU A 86 -19.39 9.80 -6.07
N SER A 87 -18.13 9.38 -6.16
CA SER A 87 -17.36 9.48 -7.39
C SER A 87 -17.89 8.55 -8.48
N SER A 88 -17.96 9.06 -9.70
CA SER A 88 -18.26 8.28 -10.90
C SER A 88 -17.04 7.54 -11.46
N GLY A 89 -15.88 7.65 -10.83
CA GLY A 89 -14.64 7.02 -11.25
C GLY A 89 -14.75 5.49 -11.25
N LYS A 90 -14.18 4.85 -12.28
CA LYS A 90 -14.14 3.38 -12.38
C LYS A 90 -13.00 2.75 -11.56
N ALA A 91 -11.94 3.54 -11.30
CA ALA A 91 -10.78 3.14 -10.53
C ALA A 91 -10.58 4.10 -9.36
N PHE A 92 -10.07 3.59 -8.26
CA PHE A 92 -9.72 4.37 -7.07
C PHE A 92 -8.56 3.70 -6.33
N ALA A 93 -7.84 4.50 -5.56
CA ALA A 93 -6.74 4.02 -4.75
C ALA A 93 -7.24 3.14 -3.59
N SER A 94 -6.67 1.96 -3.49
CA SER A 94 -6.93 0.98 -2.43
C SER A 94 -5.72 0.08 -2.22
N PRO A 95 -5.58 -0.60 -1.08
CA PRO A 95 -4.51 -1.57 -0.85
C PRO A 95 -4.34 -2.58 -1.98
N ARG A 96 -5.45 -3.05 -2.56
CA ARG A 96 -5.46 -4.00 -3.68
C ARG A 96 -5.01 -3.36 -4.99
N SER A 97 -5.50 -2.17 -5.31
CA SER A 97 -5.14 -1.51 -6.56
C SER A 97 -3.67 -1.10 -6.60
N TRP A 98 -3.07 -0.73 -5.47
CA TRP A 98 -1.63 -0.51 -5.36
C TRP A 98 -0.80 -1.79 -5.56
N ALA A 99 -1.28 -2.93 -5.08
CA ALA A 99 -0.64 -4.21 -5.36
C ALA A 99 -0.71 -4.57 -6.86
N PHE A 100 -1.83 -4.28 -7.53
CA PHE A 100 -1.95 -4.44 -8.98
C PHE A 100 -1.02 -3.50 -9.75
N LEU A 101 -0.91 -2.24 -9.31
CA LEU A 101 0.00 -1.27 -9.93
C LEU A 101 1.45 -1.73 -9.80
N SER A 102 1.85 -2.32 -8.67
CA SER A 102 3.17 -2.94 -8.51
C SER A 102 3.42 -4.01 -9.58
N GLY A 103 2.46 -4.89 -9.83
CA GLY A 103 2.56 -5.89 -10.91
C GLY A 103 2.67 -5.27 -12.33
N ILE A 104 2.04 -4.11 -12.55
CA ILE A 104 2.19 -3.37 -13.80
C ILE A 104 3.62 -2.84 -13.96
N LEU A 105 4.21 -2.30 -12.90
CA LEU A 105 5.61 -1.87 -12.89
C LEU A 105 6.58 -3.02 -13.18
N ASP A 106 6.32 -4.22 -12.65
CA ASP A 106 7.13 -5.41 -12.92
C ASP A 106 7.09 -5.82 -14.40
N ALA A 107 5.97 -5.57 -15.08
CA ALA A 107 5.83 -5.80 -16.51
C ALA A 107 6.60 -4.80 -17.37
N ASN A 108 7.16 -3.74 -16.78
CA ASN A 108 7.92 -2.68 -17.43
C ASN A 108 7.21 -2.13 -18.69
N PRO A 109 6.02 -1.52 -18.52
CA PRO A 109 5.21 -1.04 -19.65
C PRO A 109 5.92 0.07 -20.44
N ASP A 110 5.49 0.24 -21.68
CA ASP A 110 5.95 1.35 -22.50
C ASP A 110 5.60 2.69 -21.79
N PRO A 111 6.54 3.65 -21.71
CA PRO A 111 6.32 4.96 -21.11
C PRO A 111 5.08 5.70 -21.62
N ASP A 112 4.74 5.51 -22.89
CA ASP A 112 3.60 6.18 -23.54
C ASP A 112 2.24 5.70 -22.98
N VAL A 113 2.17 4.49 -22.44
CA VAL A 113 0.94 3.90 -21.88
C VAL A 113 0.96 3.79 -20.35
N GLU A 114 2.11 4.00 -19.73
CA GLU A 114 2.32 3.81 -18.28
C GLU A 114 1.30 4.60 -17.45
N TYR A 115 1.13 5.89 -17.76
CA TYR A 115 0.17 6.74 -17.04
C TYR A 115 -1.28 6.23 -17.15
N GLU A 116 -1.68 5.80 -18.34
CA GLU A 116 -3.04 5.30 -18.58
C GLU A 116 -3.31 4.00 -17.80
N LEU A 117 -2.31 3.13 -17.69
CA LEU A 117 -2.40 1.91 -16.88
C LEU A 117 -2.53 2.25 -15.39
N PHE A 118 -1.75 3.20 -14.90
CA PHE A 118 -1.82 3.63 -13.50
C PHE A 118 -3.17 4.31 -13.20
N ARG A 119 -3.61 5.22 -14.07
CA ARG A 119 -4.88 5.89 -13.95
C ARG A 119 -6.05 4.91 -13.93
N GLY A 120 -6.01 3.91 -14.80
CA GLY A 120 -7.01 2.83 -14.84
C GLY A 120 -6.98 1.90 -13.62
N THR A 121 -5.92 1.95 -12.81
CA THR A 121 -5.73 1.06 -11.66
C THR A 121 -6.04 1.76 -10.34
N VAL A 122 -5.45 2.93 -10.07
CA VAL A 122 -5.56 3.64 -8.80
C VAL A 122 -6.39 4.92 -8.86
N GLY A 123 -6.90 5.28 -10.03
CA GLY A 123 -7.65 6.51 -10.27
C GLY A 123 -6.74 7.68 -10.65
N ASP A 124 -7.37 8.71 -11.20
CA ASP A 124 -6.67 9.83 -11.89
C ASP A 124 -5.75 10.61 -10.96
N GLY A 125 -6.27 11.03 -9.79
CA GLY A 125 -5.51 11.83 -8.82
C GLY A 125 -4.30 11.09 -8.25
N ALA A 126 -4.50 9.86 -7.78
CA ALA A 126 -3.44 9.04 -7.21
C ALA A 126 -2.38 8.68 -8.27
N ALA A 127 -2.79 8.40 -9.51
CA ALA A 127 -1.87 8.13 -10.61
C ALA A 127 -1.02 9.33 -10.97
N ALA A 128 -1.59 10.54 -11.00
CA ALA A 128 -0.85 11.76 -11.31
C ALA A 128 0.23 12.06 -10.24
N GLU A 129 -0.11 11.93 -8.95
CA GLU A 129 0.85 12.09 -7.86
C GLU A 129 1.94 11.02 -7.91
N PHE A 130 1.56 9.76 -8.16
CA PHE A 130 2.53 8.67 -8.27
C PHE A 130 3.48 8.84 -9.47
N MET A 131 2.99 9.27 -10.62
CA MET A 131 3.85 9.58 -11.78
C MET A 131 4.84 10.70 -11.49
N GLY A 132 4.41 11.73 -10.76
CA GLY A 132 5.33 12.78 -10.29
C GLY A 132 6.44 12.22 -9.40
N PHE A 133 6.06 11.40 -8.43
CA PHE A 133 7.00 10.72 -7.54
C PHE A 133 7.95 9.77 -8.30
N LEU A 134 7.44 9.00 -9.24
CA LEU A 134 8.22 8.03 -10.02
C LEU A 134 9.29 8.70 -10.90
N ARG A 135 9.03 9.93 -11.39
CA ARG A 135 10.06 10.72 -12.08
C ARG A 135 11.22 11.05 -11.14
N VAL A 136 10.91 11.54 -9.94
CA VAL A 136 11.92 11.82 -8.90
C VAL A 136 12.68 10.55 -8.54
N TRP A 137 11.99 9.43 -8.35
CA TRP A 137 12.61 8.13 -8.07
C TRP A 137 13.62 7.71 -9.13
N ARG A 138 13.28 7.88 -10.41
CA ARG A 138 14.15 7.51 -11.55
C ARG A 138 15.37 8.42 -11.70
N GLU A 139 15.34 9.61 -11.11
CA GLU A 139 16.44 10.60 -11.13
C GLU A 139 17.30 10.53 -9.87
N LEU A 140 17.03 9.63 -8.93
CA LEU A 140 17.81 9.49 -7.72
C LEU A 140 19.27 9.10 -8.03
N PRO A 141 20.23 9.59 -7.23
CA PRO A 141 21.60 9.11 -7.29
C PRO A 141 21.63 7.60 -7.01
N SER A 142 22.58 6.90 -7.62
CA SER A 142 22.69 5.46 -7.40
C SER A 142 23.01 5.17 -5.93
N VAL A 143 22.36 4.14 -5.38
CA VAL A 143 22.63 3.73 -3.98
C VAL A 143 24.08 3.32 -3.81
N GLU A 144 24.68 2.73 -4.83
CA GLU A 144 26.07 2.33 -4.88
C GLU A 144 27.01 3.55 -4.73
N ASP A 145 26.71 4.68 -5.38
CA ASP A 145 27.48 5.92 -5.27
C ASP A 145 27.36 6.53 -3.87
N ILE A 146 26.15 6.49 -3.29
CA ILE A 146 25.93 6.94 -1.90
C ILE A 146 26.73 6.10 -0.92
N LEU A 147 26.71 4.78 -1.06
CA LEU A 147 27.44 3.86 -0.18
C LEU A 147 28.97 3.97 -0.35
N ALA A 148 29.44 4.28 -1.55
CA ALA A 148 30.87 4.47 -1.81
C ALA A 148 31.41 5.78 -1.22
N ASN A 149 30.60 6.84 -1.16
CA ASN A 149 31.00 8.14 -0.64
C ASN A 149 29.93 8.81 0.25
N PRO A 150 29.55 8.19 1.37
CA PRO A 150 28.40 8.61 2.18
C PRO A 150 28.57 10.00 2.82
N ALA A 151 29.81 10.45 3.02
CA ALA A 151 30.08 11.76 3.63
C ALA A 151 29.82 12.93 2.66
N ASP A 152 30.01 12.73 1.35
CA ASP A 152 29.91 13.79 0.35
C ASP A 152 28.76 13.60 -0.64
N ALA A 153 28.11 12.41 -0.64
CA ALA A 153 26.99 12.13 -1.52
C ALA A 153 25.87 13.18 -1.35
N LEU A 154 25.20 13.52 -2.47
CA LEU A 154 24.12 14.49 -2.46
C LEU A 154 22.96 14.04 -1.54
N VAL A 155 22.54 14.93 -0.64
CA VAL A 155 21.30 14.79 0.13
C VAL A 155 20.22 15.60 -0.58
N PRO A 156 19.12 14.99 -1.01
CA PRO A 156 18.02 15.71 -1.63
C PRO A 156 17.34 16.67 -0.65
N ASP A 157 16.88 17.80 -1.17
CA ASP A 157 16.07 18.76 -0.39
C ASP A 157 14.55 18.46 -0.51
N ASP A 158 14.15 17.75 -1.56
CA ASP A 158 12.75 17.42 -1.81
C ASP A 158 12.28 16.24 -0.93
N PRO A 159 11.15 16.38 -0.20
CA PRO A 159 10.65 15.32 0.67
C PRO A 159 10.34 13.99 -0.06
N ALA A 160 9.84 14.04 -1.29
CA ALA A 160 9.58 12.82 -2.05
C ALA A 160 10.89 12.08 -2.37
N ALA A 161 11.94 12.83 -2.74
CA ALA A 161 13.27 12.28 -2.97
C ALA A 161 13.90 11.70 -1.69
N LEU A 162 13.70 12.34 -0.53
CA LEU A 162 14.16 11.82 0.76
C LEU A 162 13.50 10.47 1.08
N TYR A 163 12.17 10.36 0.97
CA TYR A 163 11.49 9.07 1.16
C TYR A 163 11.98 8.01 0.18
N ALA A 164 12.20 8.39 -1.07
CA ALA A 164 12.68 7.50 -2.10
C ALA A 164 14.09 6.98 -1.81
N VAL A 165 15.03 7.87 -1.43
CA VAL A 165 16.42 7.50 -1.05
C VAL A 165 16.42 6.60 0.18
N CYS A 166 15.64 6.94 1.21
CA CYS A 166 15.56 6.14 2.43
C CYS A 166 15.09 4.70 2.14
N GLU A 167 14.04 4.53 1.34
CA GLU A 167 13.55 3.20 0.96
C GLU A 167 14.59 2.44 0.13
N ALA A 168 15.26 3.11 -0.82
CA ALA A 168 16.31 2.49 -1.62
C ALA A 168 17.52 2.05 -0.79
N LEU A 169 17.93 2.85 0.21
CA LEU A 169 19.02 2.53 1.11
C LEU A 169 18.66 1.40 2.09
N SER A 170 17.42 1.34 2.56
CA SER A 170 16.98 0.30 3.49
C SER A 170 17.15 -1.12 2.93
N GLU A 171 17.07 -1.27 1.61
CA GLU A 171 17.31 -2.54 0.92
C GLU A 171 18.76 -3.03 1.04
N LYS A 172 19.69 -2.10 1.12
CA LYS A 172 21.12 -2.41 1.17
C LYS A 172 21.65 -2.54 2.60
N ALA A 173 20.74 -2.52 3.60
CA ALA A 173 21.14 -2.68 4.99
C ALA A 173 21.68 -4.10 5.23
N ALA A 174 22.99 -4.18 5.44
CA ALA A 174 23.73 -5.39 5.75
C ALA A 174 24.97 -5.03 6.58
N ASP A 175 25.56 -5.99 7.28
CA ASP A 175 26.72 -5.76 8.15
C ASP A 175 27.87 -4.98 7.48
N GLY A 176 28.06 -5.19 6.17
CA GLY A 176 29.12 -4.50 5.41
C GLY A 176 28.77 -3.05 5.01
N THR A 177 27.52 -2.64 5.06
CA THR A 177 27.04 -1.32 4.59
C THR A 177 26.56 -0.41 5.72
N VAL A 178 26.35 -0.94 6.93
CA VAL A 178 25.80 -0.20 8.08
C VAL A 178 26.55 1.10 8.37
N ASN A 179 27.89 1.09 8.35
CA ASN A 179 28.67 2.30 8.64
C ASN A 179 28.43 3.41 7.59
N ALA A 180 28.32 3.04 6.32
CA ALA A 180 28.03 3.99 5.25
C ALA A 180 26.60 4.54 5.37
N LEU A 181 25.63 3.66 5.67
CA LEU A 181 24.25 4.04 5.89
C LEU A 181 24.11 5.01 7.06
N VAL A 182 24.71 4.71 8.21
CA VAL A 182 24.68 5.59 9.40
C VAL A 182 25.35 6.94 9.10
N THR A 183 26.46 6.95 8.36
CA THR A 183 27.14 8.19 7.98
C THR A 183 26.25 9.06 7.10
N TYR A 184 25.59 8.48 6.12
CA TYR A 184 24.69 9.21 5.23
C TYR A 184 23.40 9.63 5.95
N ALA A 185 22.77 8.73 6.72
CA ALA A 185 21.56 9.01 7.49
C ALA A 185 21.77 10.16 8.50
N GLY A 186 22.94 10.27 9.10
CA GLY A 186 23.27 11.38 10.00
C GLY A 186 23.30 12.76 9.33
N ARG A 187 23.25 12.82 7.99
CA ARG A 187 23.17 14.07 7.20
C ARG A 187 21.74 14.41 6.76
N LEU A 188 20.81 13.45 6.89
CA LEU A 188 19.41 13.65 6.56
C LEU A 188 18.71 14.51 7.63
N PRO A 189 17.57 15.17 7.29
CA PRO A 189 16.72 15.80 8.30
C PRO A 189 16.33 14.80 9.40
N SER A 190 16.15 15.29 10.62
CA SER A 190 15.98 14.46 11.84
C SER A 190 14.84 13.45 11.75
N GLU A 191 13.78 13.78 11.03
CA GLU A 191 12.64 12.88 10.78
C GLU A 191 12.98 11.65 9.93
N PHE A 192 14.08 11.69 9.16
CA PHE A 192 14.57 10.61 8.33
C PHE A 192 15.75 9.84 8.95
N GLY A 193 16.29 10.34 10.06
CA GLY A 193 17.45 9.71 10.75
C GLY A 193 17.10 8.50 11.60
N VAL A 194 15.84 8.05 11.61
CA VAL A 194 15.31 6.92 12.41
C VAL A 194 15.03 5.70 11.53
N LEU A 195 15.81 5.49 10.49
CA LEU A 195 15.67 4.35 9.57
C LEU A 195 16.46 3.13 10.02
#